data_4c1ac23e23e85897960127c54817277e
#
_entry.id   4c1ac23e23e85897960127c54817277e
#
_cell.length_a   1.000
_cell.length_b   1.000
_cell.length_c   1.000
_cell.angle_alpha   90.00
_cell.angle_beta   90.00
_cell.angle_gamma   90.00
#
_symmetry.space_group_name_H-M   'P 1'
#
loop_
_entity.id
_entity.type
_entity.pdbx_description
1 polymer ?
#
loop_
_entity_poly.entity_id
_entity_poly.type
_entity_poly.pdbx_seq_one_letter_code
_entity_poly.pdbx_strand_id
1 'polypeptide(L)'
;PEIRRALERMGQTDQWAAKLFNVKGRYNDPSLKGAWRSAIIAICDAAERFSETKTGALIVLERHTNLSEIVRTGTPVNSAVNLEVLGTIFYEGTPLHDGAAIIEIGRIKAAGCVLPLSNNLDLGKDMGTRHRACLGIAENSDAIAIVVSEETGIISMAKNGVLIRHFDRQTLYTRLVDEMIPKETAAEKTTVSGWRGQLDRLWKW
;
A
#
# COMPACT_ATOMS: atom_id res chain seq x y z
N PRO A 1 -33.92 2.14 8.95
CA PRO A 1 -33.17 0.86 8.95
C PRO A 1 -32.99 0.28 7.54
N GLU A 2 -34.01 0.44 6.66
CA GLU A 2 -34.02 -0.17 5.31
C GLU A 2 -33.01 0.47 4.33
N ILE A 3 -32.83 1.79 4.41
CA ILE A 3 -31.91 2.54 3.54
C ILE A 3 -30.45 2.10 3.79
N ARG A 4 -30.09 1.83 5.04
CA ARG A 4 -28.74 1.35 5.39
C ARG A 4 -28.46 -0.02 4.77
N ARG A 5 -29.41 -0.96 4.85
CA ARG A 5 -29.31 -2.29 4.22
C ARG A 5 -29.28 -2.23 2.71
N ALA A 6 -30.00 -1.27 2.09
CA ALA A 6 -29.97 -1.04 0.67
C ALA A 6 -28.60 -0.51 0.21
N LEU A 7 -28.00 0.43 0.95
CA LEU A 7 -26.67 0.98 0.69
C LEU A 7 -25.56 -0.07 0.89
N GLU A 8 -25.68 -0.92 1.91
CA GLU A 8 -24.75 -2.04 2.16
C GLU A 8 -24.80 -3.08 1.03
N ARG A 9 -25.99 -3.38 0.47
CA ARG A 9 -26.14 -4.24 -0.71
C ARG A 9 -25.62 -3.60 -2.00
N MET A 10 -25.75 -2.28 -2.15
CA MET A 10 -25.20 -1.54 -3.28
C MET A 10 -23.67 -1.45 -3.25
N GLY A 11 -23.04 -1.46 -2.06
CA GLY A 11 -21.60 -1.47 -1.89
C GLY A 11 -20.93 -2.79 -2.29
N GLN A 12 -21.68 -3.88 -2.45
CA GLN A 12 -21.14 -5.19 -2.86
C GLN A 12 -21.08 -5.42 -4.38
N THR A 13 -21.60 -4.49 -5.20
CA THR A 13 -21.52 -4.60 -6.66
C THR A 13 -20.45 -3.66 -7.22
N ASP A 14 -19.19 -4.01 -6.99
CA ASP A 14 -18.01 -3.24 -7.39
C ASP A 14 -17.88 -2.92 -8.89
N GLN A 15 -18.65 -3.59 -9.74
CA GLN A 15 -18.47 -3.46 -11.20
C GLN A 15 -19.07 -2.19 -11.81
N TRP A 16 -20.18 -1.66 -11.27
CA TRP A 16 -20.80 -0.45 -11.83
C TRP A 16 -20.18 0.83 -11.28
N ALA A 17 -19.79 0.83 -9.99
CA ALA A 17 -19.08 1.95 -9.36
C ALA A 17 -17.70 2.16 -10.02
N ALA A 18 -16.97 1.07 -10.31
CA ALA A 18 -15.71 1.11 -11.03
C ALA A 18 -15.87 1.68 -12.46
N LYS A 19 -17.03 1.53 -13.09
CA LYS A 19 -17.34 2.06 -14.42
C LYS A 19 -17.67 3.57 -14.40
N LEU A 20 -18.33 4.05 -13.33
CA LEU A 20 -18.71 5.46 -13.15
C LEU A 20 -17.55 6.36 -12.74
N PHE A 21 -16.59 5.85 -11.94
CA PHE A 21 -15.51 6.67 -11.38
C PHE A 21 -14.16 6.51 -12.11
N ASN A 22 -14.09 5.75 -13.19
CA ASN A 22 -12.87 5.52 -13.99
C ASN A 22 -11.62 5.17 -13.16
N VAL A 23 -11.83 4.52 -12.00
CA VAL A 23 -10.77 4.18 -11.04
C VAL A 23 -9.80 3.17 -11.64
N LYS A 24 -10.27 2.26 -12.52
CA LYS A 24 -9.41 1.29 -13.22
C LYS A 24 -8.38 1.92 -14.16
N GLY A 25 -8.65 3.11 -14.72
CA GLY A 25 -7.72 3.80 -15.61
C GLY A 25 -6.47 4.32 -14.89
N ARG A 26 -6.59 4.64 -13.61
CA ARG A 26 -5.51 5.23 -12.81
C ARG A 26 -4.40 4.23 -12.47
N TYR A 27 -4.70 2.93 -12.34
CA TYR A 27 -3.70 1.89 -12.01
C TYR A 27 -3.04 1.25 -13.24
N ASN A 28 -3.60 1.43 -14.45
CA ASN A 28 -3.06 0.86 -15.68
C ASN A 28 -2.09 1.80 -16.41
N ASP A 29 -1.87 3.01 -15.92
CA ASP A 29 -0.90 3.94 -16.49
C ASP A 29 0.52 3.37 -16.30
N PRO A 30 1.31 3.19 -17.39
CA PRO A 30 2.68 2.69 -17.31
C PRO A 30 3.59 3.53 -16.41
N SER A 31 3.35 4.85 -16.32
CA SER A 31 4.11 5.75 -15.43
C SER A 31 3.87 5.44 -13.97
N LEU A 32 2.63 5.10 -13.60
CA LEU A 32 2.25 4.73 -12.23
C LEU A 32 2.78 3.34 -11.85
N LYS A 33 2.82 2.40 -12.80
CA LYS A 33 3.45 1.08 -12.58
C LYS A 33 4.95 1.24 -12.25
N GLY A 34 5.64 2.15 -12.94
CA GLY A 34 7.04 2.49 -12.66
C GLY A 34 7.22 3.10 -11.26
N ALA A 35 6.39 4.08 -10.90
CA ALA A 35 6.43 4.72 -9.59
C ALA A 35 6.19 3.73 -8.45
N TRP A 36 5.20 2.83 -8.60
CA TRP A 36 4.94 1.79 -7.61
C TRP A 36 6.09 0.79 -7.50
N ARG A 37 6.72 0.37 -8.62
CA ARG A 37 7.87 -0.54 -8.56
C ARG A 37 9.02 0.04 -7.77
N SER A 38 9.39 1.29 -8.05
CA SER A 38 10.45 1.99 -7.32
C SER A 38 10.10 2.14 -5.83
N ALA A 39 8.86 2.51 -5.53
CA ALA A 39 8.40 2.65 -4.15
C ALA A 39 8.42 1.31 -3.40
N ILE A 40 7.96 0.21 -4.01
CA ILE A 40 7.94 -1.13 -3.41
C ILE A 40 9.37 -1.60 -3.10
N ILE A 41 10.32 -1.40 -4.01
CA ILE A 41 11.73 -1.73 -3.76
C ILE A 41 12.23 -0.98 -2.52
N ALA A 42 12.04 0.34 -2.48
CA ALA A 42 12.49 1.17 -1.37
C ALA A 42 11.80 0.82 -0.03
N ILE A 43 10.51 0.46 -0.06
CA ILE A 43 9.77 0.00 1.12
C ILE A 43 10.36 -1.33 1.64
N CYS A 44 10.66 -2.27 0.74
CA CYS A 44 11.22 -3.56 1.12
C CYS A 44 12.64 -3.41 1.69
N ASP A 45 13.47 -2.55 1.09
CA ASP A 45 14.82 -2.24 1.59
C ASP A 45 14.75 -1.56 2.97
N ALA A 46 13.80 -0.64 3.16
CA ALA A 46 13.57 0.01 4.44
C ALA A 46 13.06 -0.98 5.50
N ALA A 47 12.10 -1.85 5.15
CA ALA A 47 11.56 -2.84 6.07
C ALA A 47 12.64 -3.84 6.54
N GLU A 48 13.52 -4.31 5.64
CA GLU A 48 14.66 -5.15 5.97
C GLU A 48 15.61 -4.44 6.93
N ARG A 49 15.99 -3.20 6.60
CA ARG A 49 16.85 -2.38 7.47
C ARG A 49 16.25 -2.15 8.85
N PHE A 50 14.94 -1.83 8.91
CA PHE A 50 14.23 -1.63 10.17
C PHE A 50 14.12 -2.94 10.98
N SER A 51 13.97 -4.08 10.30
CA SER A 51 14.00 -5.40 10.93
C SER A 51 15.34 -5.67 11.63
N GLU A 52 16.45 -5.41 10.92
CA GLU A 52 17.81 -5.58 11.45
C GLU A 52 18.09 -4.67 12.66
N THR A 53 17.66 -3.41 12.58
CA THR A 53 17.90 -2.40 13.61
C THR A 53 16.82 -2.35 14.68
N LYS A 54 15.78 -3.17 14.57
CA LYS A 54 14.58 -3.15 15.41
C LYS A 54 13.93 -1.77 15.49
N THR A 55 13.90 -1.06 14.38
CA THR A 55 13.23 0.23 14.26
C THR A 55 11.75 0.01 13.99
N GLY A 56 10.89 0.50 14.91
CA GLY A 56 9.44 0.42 14.75
C GLY A 56 8.96 1.27 13.57
N ALA A 57 8.23 0.67 12.63
CA ALA A 57 7.71 1.39 11.47
C ALA A 57 6.30 0.94 11.11
N LEU A 58 5.50 1.86 10.57
CA LEU A 58 4.15 1.61 10.08
C LEU A 58 3.93 2.34 8.75
N ILE A 59 3.85 1.58 7.66
CA ILE A 59 3.74 2.09 6.29
C ILE A 59 2.42 1.61 5.71
N VAL A 60 1.61 2.53 5.15
CA VAL A 60 0.30 2.23 4.56
C VAL A 60 0.32 2.63 3.09
N LEU A 61 -0.04 1.68 2.23
CA LEU A 61 -0.18 1.88 0.79
C LEU A 61 -1.66 2.07 0.47
N GLU A 62 -2.01 3.27 0.02
CA GLU A 62 -3.36 3.60 -0.44
C GLU A 62 -3.66 2.83 -1.73
N ARG A 63 -4.89 2.29 -1.81
CA ARG A 63 -5.39 1.60 -3.01
C ARG A 63 -6.61 2.32 -3.58
N HIS A 64 -7.78 1.68 -3.57
CA HIS A 64 -9.00 2.28 -4.11
C HIS A 64 -9.71 3.18 -3.09
N THR A 65 -9.65 2.79 -1.81
CA THR A 65 -10.22 3.58 -0.72
C THR A 65 -9.35 4.81 -0.47
N ASN A 66 -9.95 5.99 -0.58
CA ASN A 66 -9.25 7.25 -0.34
C ASN A 66 -8.96 7.43 1.15
N LEU A 67 -7.70 7.70 1.50
CA LEU A 67 -7.23 7.89 2.87
C LEU A 67 -7.03 9.37 3.24
N SER A 68 -7.63 10.31 2.52
CA SER A 68 -7.45 11.75 2.74
C SER A 68 -7.73 12.20 4.17
N GLU A 69 -8.71 11.60 4.85
CA GLU A 69 -9.02 11.92 6.25
C GLU A 69 -7.87 11.52 7.18
N ILE A 70 -7.24 10.38 6.92
CA ILE A 70 -6.06 9.91 7.66
C ILE A 70 -4.86 10.79 7.35
N VAL A 71 -4.62 11.12 6.08
CA VAL A 71 -3.54 12.02 5.64
C VAL A 71 -3.61 13.37 6.36
N ARG A 72 -4.80 13.92 6.61
CA ARG A 72 -5.00 15.19 7.33
C ARG A 72 -4.57 15.15 8.78
N THR A 73 -4.48 13.98 9.40
CA THR A 73 -4.03 13.83 10.80
C THR A 73 -2.51 13.93 10.93
N GLY A 74 -1.77 13.74 9.84
CA GLY A 74 -0.31 13.75 9.82
C GLY A 74 0.28 15.01 9.20
N THR A 75 1.60 15.00 9.09
CA THR A 75 2.38 16.07 8.45
C THR A 75 2.59 15.75 6.98
N PRO A 76 2.24 16.66 6.04
CA PRO A 76 2.51 16.49 4.61
C PRO A 76 4.01 16.39 4.32
N VAL A 77 4.42 15.36 3.57
CA VAL A 77 5.82 15.12 3.18
C VAL A 77 6.01 15.31 1.67
N ASN A 78 5.11 14.77 0.86
CA ASN A 78 5.08 14.88 -0.60
C ASN A 78 6.40 14.52 -1.31
N SER A 79 7.13 13.50 -0.82
CA SER A 79 8.42 13.07 -1.38
C SER A 79 8.33 11.75 -2.14
N ALA A 80 9.37 11.44 -2.91
CA ALA A 80 9.58 10.08 -3.42
C ALA A 80 9.83 9.13 -2.24
N VAL A 81 9.45 7.86 -2.42
CA VAL A 81 9.78 6.81 -1.45
C VAL A 81 11.23 6.39 -1.66
N ASN A 82 12.06 6.56 -0.65
CA ASN A 82 13.42 6.04 -0.58
C ASN A 82 13.79 5.65 0.85
N LEU A 83 14.86 4.87 0.98
CA LEU A 83 15.31 4.34 2.26
C LEU A 83 15.66 5.46 3.27
N GLU A 84 16.31 6.52 2.79
CA GLU A 84 16.80 7.61 3.64
C GLU A 84 15.66 8.43 4.22
N VAL A 85 14.63 8.74 3.41
CA VAL A 85 13.45 9.48 3.87
C VAL A 85 12.63 8.62 4.84
N LEU A 86 12.38 7.34 4.52
CA LEU A 86 11.70 6.43 5.46
C LEU A 86 12.51 6.25 6.75
N GLY A 87 13.84 6.13 6.64
CA GLY A 87 14.73 6.07 7.79
C GLY A 87 14.65 7.31 8.67
N THR A 88 14.56 8.49 8.06
CA THR A 88 14.40 9.76 8.80
C THR A 88 13.03 9.86 9.46
N ILE A 89 11.96 9.43 8.78
CA ILE A 89 10.60 9.44 9.33
C ILE A 89 10.52 8.55 10.57
N PHE A 90 11.01 7.31 10.50
CA PHE A 90 10.87 6.33 11.57
C PHE A 90 12.04 6.32 12.58
N TYR A 91 12.98 7.25 12.44
CA TYR A 91 14.05 7.39 13.44
C TYR A 91 13.45 7.81 14.78
N GLU A 92 13.74 7.05 15.83
CA GLU A 92 13.22 7.26 17.17
C GLU A 92 13.53 8.67 17.68
N GLY A 93 12.55 9.33 18.27
CA GLY A 93 12.67 10.70 18.78
C GLY A 93 12.42 11.79 17.76
N THR A 94 12.20 11.49 16.47
CA THR A 94 11.73 12.49 15.50
C THR A 94 10.23 12.76 15.66
N PRO A 95 9.74 13.96 15.29
CA PRO A 95 8.31 14.28 15.39
C PRO A 95 7.40 13.41 14.50
N LEU A 96 7.95 12.73 13.48
CA LEU A 96 7.20 11.96 12.50
C LEU A 96 7.16 10.44 12.76
N HIS A 97 7.95 9.94 13.75
CA HIS A 97 8.08 8.50 13.98
C HIS A 97 6.85 7.87 14.66
N ASP A 98 6.07 8.69 15.36
CA ASP A 98 4.84 8.22 16.00
C ASP A 98 3.66 8.37 15.02
N GLY A 99 3.16 7.25 14.55
CA GLY A 99 2.11 7.15 13.55
C GLY A 99 2.55 6.43 12.25
N ALA A 100 1.75 6.58 11.21
CA ALA A 100 1.96 5.91 9.93
C ALA A 100 2.49 6.86 8.85
N ALA A 101 3.30 6.33 7.94
CA ALA A 101 3.60 6.95 6.66
C ALA A 101 2.60 6.46 5.61
N ILE A 102 1.88 7.37 4.97
CA ILE A 102 0.90 7.06 3.92
C ILE A 102 1.53 7.23 2.54
N ILE A 103 1.49 6.15 1.76
CA ILE A 103 1.99 6.12 0.39
C ILE A 103 0.81 6.18 -0.58
N GLU A 104 0.72 7.26 -1.35
CA GLU A 104 -0.26 7.47 -2.42
C GLU A 104 0.48 7.51 -3.76
N ILE A 105 0.09 6.68 -4.71
CA ILE A 105 0.66 6.64 -6.08
C ILE A 105 2.20 6.57 -6.08
N GLY A 106 2.76 5.71 -5.22
CA GLY A 106 4.21 5.51 -5.13
C GLY A 106 4.99 6.69 -4.52
N ARG A 107 4.33 7.61 -3.81
CA ARG A 107 4.94 8.76 -3.12
C ARG A 107 4.52 8.80 -1.65
N ILE A 108 5.41 9.24 -0.78
CA ILE A 108 5.07 9.53 0.62
C ILE A 108 4.20 10.80 0.64
N LYS A 109 2.93 10.64 0.98
CA LYS A 109 1.97 11.74 1.05
C LYS A 109 2.09 12.51 2.34
N ALA A 110 2.06 11.77 3.46
CA ALA A 110 2.18 12.30 4.81
C ALA A 110 2.84 11.28 5.73
N ALA A 111 3.33 11.72 6.88
CA ALA A 111 3.89 10.89 7.94
C ALA A 111 3.36 11.35 9.31
N GLY A 112 3.50 10.51 10.34
CA GLY A 112 2.92 10.74 11.66
C GLY A 112 1.38 10.69 11.62
N CYS A 113 0.80 9.93 10.70
CA CYS A 113 -0.66 9.82 10.55
C CYS A 113 -1.26 8.89 11.60
N VAL A 114 -2.39 9.31 12.19
CA VAL A 114 -3.14 8.53 13.18
C VAL A 114 -4.08 7.56 12.48
N LEU A 115 -3.97 6.27 12.83
CA LEU A 115 -4.81 5.21 12.29
C LEU A 115 -5.83 4.70 13.31
N PRO A 116 -6.97 4.14 12.85
CA PRO A 116 -7.87 3.42 13.73
C PRO A 116 -7.18 2.19 14.31
N LEU A 117 -7.44 1.88 15.56
CA LEU A 117 -6.93 0.68 16.22
C LEU A 117 -7.93 -0.45 16.10
N SER A 118 -7.45 -1.65 15.73
CA SER A 118 -8.25 -2.86 15.79
C SER A 118 -8.63 -3.19 17.23
N ASN A 119 -9.89 -3.62 17.41
CA ASN A 119 -10.40 -4.15 18.68
C ASN A 119 -10.26 -5.67 18.78
N ASN A 120 -9.55 -6.31 17.84
CA ASN A 120 -9.34 -7.75 17.86
C ASN A 120 -8.50 -8.15 19.08
N LEU A 121 -9.09 -8.96 19.96
CA LEU A 121 -8.47 -9.45 21.19
C LEU A 121 -7.57 -10.69 20.97
N ASP A 122 -7.65 -11.30 19.79
CA ASP A 122 -6.85 -12.48 19.44
C ASP A 122 -5.42 -12.13 19.01
N LEU A 123 -5.09 -10.84 18.97
CA LEU A 123 -3.72 -10.39 18.73
C LEU A 123 -2.82 -10.82 19.90
N GLY A 124 -1.71 -11.46 19.58
CA GLY A 124 -0.73 -11.93 20.58
C GLY A 124 -0.23 -10.77 21.48
N LYS A 125 0.20 -11.14 22.68
CA LYS A 125 0.71 -10.15 23.67
C LYS A 125 1.94 -9.36 23.20
N ASP A 126 2.64 -9.87 22.22
CA ASP A 126 3.81 -9.26 21.55
C ASP A 126 3.43 -8.24 20.45
N MET A 127 2.15 -7.95 20.29
CA MET A 127 1.65 -7.00 19.30
C MET A 127 1.25 -5.67 19.94
N GLY A 128 2.14 -4.68 19.83
CA GLY A 128 1.93 -3.33 20.33
C GLY A 128 0.93 -2.51 19.49
N THR A 129 0.86 -1.20 19.82
CA THR A 129 -0.08 -0.25 19.19
C THR A 129 0.07 -0.17 17.67
N ARG A 130 1.29 -0.23 17.12
CA ARG A 130 1.52 -0.21 15.66
C ARG A 130 0.91 -1.44 14.95
N HIS A 131 0.93 -2.63 15.55
CA HIS A 131 0.26 -3.81 14.98
C HIS A 131 -1.26 -3.66 15.00
N ARG A 132 -1.82 -3.13 16.09
CA ARG A 132 -3.26 -2.87 16.19
C ARG A 132 -3.69 -1.79 15.18
N ALA A 133 -2.88 -0.77 14.95
CA ALA A 133 -3.12 0.25 13.94
C ALA A 133 -3.01 -0.32 12.51
N CYS A 134 -2.01 -1.18 12.27
CA CYS A 134 -1.83 -1.90 11.01
C CYS A 134 -3.06 -2.75 10.66
N LEU A 135 -3.58 -3.50 11.61
CA LEU A 135 -4.78 -4.30 11.40
C LEU A 135 -6.03 -3.42 11.28
N GLY A 136 -6.15 -2.37 12.12
CA GLY A 136 -7.30 -1.48 12.13
C GLY A 136 -7.54 -0.76 10.80
N ILE A 137 -6.48 -0.30 10.13
CA ILE A 137 -6.64 0.30 8.80
C ILE A 137 -7.03 -0.74 7.75
N ALA A 138 -6.52 -1.98 7.84
CA ALA A 138 -6.86 -3.06 6.92
C ALA A 138 -8.27 -3.62 7.13
N GLU A 139 -8.88 -3.44 8.30
CA GLU A 139 -10.28 -3.76 8.59
C GLU A 139 -11.24 -2.72 8.00
N ASN A 140 -10.81 -1.45 7.92
CA ASN A 140 -11.65 -0.32 7.53
C ASN A 140 -11.44 0.16 6.09
N SER A 141 -10.49 -0.43 5.36
CA SER A 141 -10.17 -0.05 3.97
C SER A 141 -9.57 -1.23 3.20
N ASP A 142 -9.38 -1.05 1.90
CA ASP A 142 -8.65 -1.98 1.05
C ASP A 142 -7.13 -1.68 1.01
N ALA A 143 -6.65 -0.76 1.84
CA ALA A 143 -5.24 -0.42 1.95
C ALA A 143 -4.40 -1.62 2.40
N ILE A 144 -3.13 -1.60 2.02
CA ILE A 144 -2.15 -2.55 2.53
C ILE A 144 -1.30 -1.83 3.57
N ALA A 145 -1.21 -2.41 4.76
CA ALA A 145 -0.39 -1.87 5.83
C ALA A 145 0.77 -2.81 6.16
N ILE A 146 1.95 -2.25 6.34
CA ILE A 146 3.19 -2.96 6.67
C ILE A 146 3.66 -2.43 8.01
N VAL A 147 3.95 -3.33 8.95
CA VAL A 147 4.48 -2.99 10.26
C VAL A 147 5.77 -3.74 10.53
N VAL A 148 6.77 -3.04 11.07
CA VAL A 148 7.99 -3.63 11.63
C VAL A 148 7.95 -3.45 13.14
N SER A 149 8.13 -4.55 13.87
CA SER A 149 8.12 -4.55 15.35
C SER A 149 9.42 -3.95 15.88
N GLU A 150 9.31 -2.98 16.77
CA GLU A 150 10.47 -2.43 17.48
C GLU A 150 11.05 -3.37 18.54
N GLU A 151 10.26 -4.34 19.01
CA GLU A 151 10.72 -5.32 20.00
C GLU A 151 11.43 -6.50 19.34
N THR A 152 10.82 -7.04 18.28
CA THR A 152 11.27 -8.31 17.66
C THR A 152 11.96 -8.14 16.31
N GLY A 153 11.75 -7.01 15.61
CA GLY A 153 12.16 -6.82 14.22
C GLY A 153 11.28 -7.54 13.20
N ILE A 154 10.25 -8.27 13.63
CA ILE A 154 9.39 -9.04 12.72
C ILE A 154 8.63 -8.10 11.79
N ILE A 155 8.74 -8.36 10.49
CA ILE A 155 7.97 -7.67 9.45
C ILE A 155 6.63 -8.38 9.29
N SER A 156 5.53 -7.62 9.37
CA SER A 156 4.18 -8.13 9.18
C SER A 156 3.43 -7.24 8.19
N MET A 157 2.43 -7.80 7.52
CA MET A 157 1.58 -7.08 6.56
C MET A 157 0.11 -7.39 6.85
N ALA A 158 -0.73 -6.36 6.88
CA ALA A 158 -2.17 -6.49 7.01
C ALA A 158 -2.88 -6.10 5.71
N LYS A 159 -3.91 -6.87 5.35
CA LYS A 159 -4.82 -6.62 4.24
C LYS A 159 -6.17 -7.28 4.52
N ASN A 160 -7.27 -6.57 4.22
CA ASN A 160 -8.65 -7.09 4.39
C ASN A 160 -8.89 -7.67 5.79
N GLY A 161 -8.39 -7.02 6.84
CA GLY A 161 -8.54 -7.47 8.22
C GLY A 161 -7.70 -8.71 8.61
N VAL A 162 -6.76 -9.15 7.77
CA VAL A 162 -5.88 -10.29 8.05
C VAL A 162 -4.44 -9.82 8.17
N LEU A 163 -3.79 -10.15 9.29
CA LEU A 163 -2.37 -9.88 9.53
C LEU A 163 -1.54 -11.14 9.25
N ILE A 164 -0.57 -11.04 8.34
CA ILE A 164 0.40 -12.09 8.04
C ILE A 164 1.75 -11.62 8.55
N ARG A 165 2.48 -12.51 9.23
CA ARG A 165 3.76 -12.21 9.88
C ARG A 165 4.93 -12.92 9.20
N HIS A 166 6.15 -12.54 9.63
CA HIS A 166 7.42 -13.17 9.24
C HIS A 166 7.76 -13.04 7.75
N PHE A 167 7.51 -11.85 7.20
CA PHE A 167 8.04 -11.53 5.88
C PHE A 167 9.55 -11.28 5.95
N ASP A 168 10.26 -11.78 4.95
CA ASP A 168 11.56 -11.28 4.55
C ASP A 168 11.41 -10.28 3.40
N ARG A 169 12.52 -9.67 2.98
CA ARG A 169 12.53 -8.69 1.89
C ARG A 169 11.93 -9.25 0.59
N GLN A 170 12.27 -10.49 0.23
CA GLN A 170 11.86 -11.08 -1.06
C GLN A 170 10.38 -11.48 -1.07
N THR A 171 9.89 -12.08 -0.01
CA THR A 171 8.48 -12.47 0.14
C THR A 171 7.58 -11.23 0.24
N LEU A 172 8.02 -10.19 0.96
CA LEU A 172 7.33 -8.90 1.02
C LEU A 172 7.26 -8.27 -0.36
N TYR A 173 8.38 -8.21 -1.10
CA TYR A 173 8.44 -7.66 -2.45
C TYR A 173 7.46 -8.38 -3.40
N THR A 174 7.52 -9.70 -3.43
CA THR A 174 6.65 -10.51 -4.28
C THR A 174 5.18 -10.24 -3.97
N ARG A 175 4.85 -10.20 -2.68
CA ARG A 175 3.48 -9.94 -2.24
C ARG A 175 3.01 -8.54 -2.61
N LEU A 176 3.82 -7.51 -2.39
CA LEU A 176 3.47 -6.13 -2.74
C LEU A 176 3.31 -5.92 -4.25
N VAL A 177 4.19 -6.53 -5.06
CA VAL A 177 4.06 -6.48 -6.53
C VAL A 177 2.75 -7.10 -6.99
N ASP A 178 2.41 -8.29 -6.48
CA ASP A 178 1.15 -8.97 -6.83
C ASP A 178 -0.10 -8.17 -6.44
N GLU A 179 -0.03 -7.39 -5.35
CA GLU A 179 -1.17 -6.63 -4.82
C GLU A 179 -1.30 -5.22 -5.40
N MET A 180 -0.17 -4.56 -5.70
CA MET A 180 -0.14 -3.15 -6.09
C MET A 180 0.03 -2.94 -7.59
N ILE A 181 0.59 -3.93 -8.31
CA ILE A 181 0.84 -3.83 -9.74
C ILE A 181 -0.07 -4.80 -10.49
N PRO A 182 -1.09 -4.31 -11.21
CA PRO A 182 -1.98 -5.16 -11.98
C PRO A 182 -1.20 -6.03 -12.98
N LYS A 183 -1.48 -7.34 -13.01
CA LYS A 183 -0.94 -8.24 -14.02
C LYS A 183 -1.50 -7.81 -15.38
N GLU A 184 -0.63 -7.72 -16.38
CA GLU A 184 -1.06 -7.48 -17.76
C GLU A 184 -2.02 -8.59 -18.18
N THR A 185 -3.26 -8.21 -18.49
CA THR A 185 -4.23 -9.15 -19.03
C THR A 185 -3.81 -9.58 -20.43
N ALA A 186 -4.08 -10.83 -20.81
CA ALA A 186 -3.72 -11.39 -22.11
C ALA A 186 -4.21 -10.51 -23.30
N ALA A 187 -5.25 -9.70 -23.12
CA ALA A 187 -5.76 -8.74 -24.09
C ALA A 187 -4.79 -7.58 -24.41
N GLU A 188 -3.99 -7.12 -23.41
CA GLU A 188 -3.02 -6.03 -23.63
C GLU A 188 -1.79 -6.51 -24.43
N LYS A 189 -1.41 -7.78 -24.28
CA LYS A 189 -0.32 -8.38 -25.07
C LYS A 189 -0.66 -8.46 -26.57
N THR A 190 -1.93 -8.65 -26.92
CA THR A 190 -2.37 -8.78 -28.32
C THR A 190 -2.37 -7.43 -29.04
N THR A 191 -2.67 -6.33 -28.33
CA THR A 191 -2.68 -4.98 -28.91
C THR A 191 -1.26 -4.50 -29.24
N VAL A 192 -0.30 -4.71 -28.35
CA VAL A 192 1.10 -4.27 -28.57
C VAL A 192 1.78 -5.08 -29.67
N SER A 193 1.50 -6.39 -29.78
CA SER A 193 2.01 -7.23 -30.89
C SER A 193 1.39 -6.85 -32.24
N GLY A 194 0.11 -6.43 -32.25
CA GLY A 194 -0.58 -5.98 -33.47
C GLY A 194 0.03 -4.70 -34.05
N TRP A 195 0.39 -3.73 -33.21
CA TRP A 195 0.99 -2.47 -33.64
C TRP A 195 2.42 -2.63 -34.15
N ARG A 196 3.25 -3.49 -33.52
CA ARG A 196 4.60 -3.80 -34.03
C ARG A 196 4.56 -4.46 -35.40
N GLY A 197 3.66 -5.41 -35.62
CA GLY A 197 3.51 -6.05 -36.93
C GLY A 197 2.96 -5.13 -38.01
N GLN A 198 2.33 -4.01 -37.65
CA GLN A 198 1.83 -3.01 -38.60
C GLN A 198 2.92 -1.99 -38.98
N LEU A 199 3.80 -1.62 -38.03
CA LEU A 199 4.97 -0.75 -38.28
C LEU A 199 6.01 -1.46 -39.16
N ASP A 200 6.30 -2.74 -38.94
CA ASP A 200 7.25 -3.51 -39.76
C ASP A 200 6.79 -3.66 -41.23
N ARG A 201 5.50 -3.49 -41.51
CA ARG A 201 4.96 -3.46 -42.88
C ARG A 201 5.09 -2.11 -43.55
N LEU A 202 5.19 -1.01 -42.81
CA LEU A 202 5.32 0.35 -43.35
C LEU A 202 6.76 0.72 -43.68
N TRP A 203 7.77 -0.03 -43.17
CA TRP A 203 9.19 0.22 -43.43
C TRP A 203 9.80 -0.69 -44.53
N LYS A 204 8.97 -1.47 -45.22
CA LYS A 204 9.41 -2.35 -46.34
C LYS A 204 9.08 -1.77 -47.72
N TRP A 205 9.23 -0.45 -47.91
CA TRP A 205 9.24 0.19 -49.22
C TRP A 205 10.45 1.09 -49.36
#